data_07be1a4dc70016e2f2adcd31c0630ecd
#
_entry.id   07be1a4dc70016e2f2adcd31c0630ecd
#
_cell.length_a   1.000
_cell.length_b   1.000
_cell.length_c   1.000
_cell.angle_alpha   90.00
_cell.angle_beta   90.00
_cell.angle_gamma   90.00
#
_symmetry.space_group_name_H-M   'P 1'
#
loop_
_entity.id
_entity.type
_entity.pdbx_description
1 polymer ?
#
loop_
_entity_poly.entity_id
_entity_poly.type
_entity_poly.pdbx_seq_one_letter_code
_entity_poly.pdbx_strand_id
1 'polypeptide(L)'
;MDKIYAIIPVNQFANAKTRLSPFLTPDERKNLLKAMLKDIAITLKPIVDQIIIISKDEEVLAYAEELELTALVEEDHKPSKVSKSGDEIPLNKAIKQAMKWSRKKVRKVIILPSDIPLIGKTNVKLLIDQAKNLDFIIVPSKGGGTNALIIKPLSIDMKFGGFSFKKHIEEAEKKKLTPLVHDSFYMALDVNTTEDLGEIMLHGNG
;
A
#
# COMPACT_ATOMS: atom_id res chain seq x y z
N MET A 1 -13.83 18.20 -7.68
CA MET A 1 -13.69 16.93 -6.94
C MET A 1 -12.51 17.05 -5.99
N ASP A 2 -12.63 16.51 -4.79
CA ASP A 2 -11.51 16.49 -3.85
C ASP A 2 -10.43 15.55 -4.38
N LYS A 3 -9.20 16.04 -4.51
CA LYS A 3 -8.06 15.24 -5.00
C LYS A 3 -7.74 14.09 -4.06
N ILE A 4 -7.44 12.92 -4.65
CA ILE A 4 -6.98 11.73 -3.93
C ILE A 4 -5.67 11.25 -4.55
N TYR A 5 -4.66 11.04 -3.72
CA TYR A 5 -3.39 10.44 -4.13
C TYR A 5 -3.28 9.01 -3.62
N ALA A 6 -2.69 8.13 -4.43
CA ALA A 6 -2.30 6.80 -3.97
C ALA A 6 -0.86 6.84 -3.45
N ILE A 7 -0.61 6.18 -2.33
CA ILE A 7 0.71 5.99 -1.73
C ILE A 7 1.01 4.49 -1.73
N ILE A 8 2.05 4.09 -2.43
CA ILE A 8 2.49 2.71 -2.54
C ILE A 8 3.94 2.63 -2.03
N PRO A 9 4.16 2.17 -0.81
CA PRO A 9 5.50 1.89 -0.33
C PRO A 9 6.04 0.63 -1.00
N VAL A 10 7.25 0.70 -1.51
CA VAL A 10 7.92 -0.44 -2.16
C VAL A 10 9.28 -0.63 -1.53
N ASN A 11 9.54 -1.83 -1.05
CA ASN A 11 10.86 -2.21 -0.57
C ASN A 11 11.81 -2.52 -1.76
N GLN A 12 13.04 -2.92 -1.48
CA GLN A 12 14.02 -3.29 -2.51
C GLN A 12 13.51 -4.43 -3.40
N PHE A 13 13.67 -4.29 -4.70
CA PHE A 13 13.35 -5.34 -5.66
C PHE A 13 14.19 -6.59 -5.44
N ALA A 14 15.48 -6.45 -5.13
CA ALA A 14 16.39 -7.57 -4.91
C ALA A 14 15.95 -8.52 -3.76
N ASN A 15 15.32 -7.96 -2.73
CA ASN A 15 14.85 -8.70 -1.56
C ASN A 15 13.34 -8.95 -1.58
N ALA A 16 12.70 -8.78 -2.73
CA ALA A 16 11.27 -8.99 -2.86
C ALA A 16 10.89 -10.47 -2.74
N LYS A 17 9.75 -10.71 -2.10
CA LYS A 17 9.07 -12.03 -2.12
C LYS A 17 9.96 -13.21 -1.74
N THR A 18 10.80 -13.07 -0.73
CA THR A 18 11.76 -14.11 -0.29
C THR A 18 11.09 -15.44 0.09
N ARG A 19 9.81 -15.43 0.52
CA ARG A 19 9.05 -16.66 0.77
C ARG A 19 8.77 -17.49 -0.48
N LEU A 20 8.91 -16.90 -1.67
CA LEU A 20 8.80 -17.59 -2.95
C LEU A 20 10.15 -18.15 -3.44
N SER A 21 11.25 -17.95 -2.69
CA SER A 21 12.59 -18.40 -3.09
C SER A 21 12.73 -19.90 -3.39
N PRO A 22 11.95 -20.83 -2.80
CA PRO A 22 12.01 -22.24 -3.19
C PRO A 22 11.50 -22.52 -4.61
N PHE A 23 10.75 -21.59 -5.21
CA PHE A 23 10.05 -21.79 -6.49
C PHE A 23 10.46 -20.77 -7.55
N LEU A 24 10.89 -19.58 -7.15
CA LEU A 24 11.26 -18.48 -8.03
C LEU A 24 12.69 -18.01 -7.75
N THR A 25 13.46 -17.84 -8.80
CA THR A 25 14.78 -17.21 -8.78
C THR A 25 14.67 -15.74 -8.32
N PRO A 26 15.76 -15.09 -7.90
CA PRO A 26 15.75 -13.68 -7.56
C PRO A 26 15.20 -12.77 -8.68
N ASP A 27 15.56 -13.05 -9.94
CA ASP A 27 15.10 -12.28 -11.09
C ASP A 27 13.61 -12.47 -11.38
N GLU A 28 13.10 -13.70 -11.23
CA GLU A 28 11.67 -13.97 -11.38
C GLU A 28 10.84 -13.29 -10.29
N ARG A 29 11.31 -13.28 -9.03
CA ARG A 29 10.63 -12.57 -7.95
C ARG A 29 10.61 -11.06 -8.17
N LYS A 30 11.72 -10.51 -8.65
CA LYS A 30 11.83 -9.11 -9.04
C LYS A 30 10.85 -8.76 -10.17
N ASN A 31 10.84 -9.57 -11.24
CA ASN A 31 9.94 -9.37 -12.38
C ASN A 31 8.47 -9.49 -11.98
N LEU A 32 8.15 -10.43 -11.08
CA LEU A 32 6.82 -10.57 -10.53
C LEU A 32 6.37 -9.31 -9.79
N LEU A 33 7.22 -8.75 -8.92
CA LEU A 33 6.88 -7.51 -8.20
C LEU A 33 6.75 -6.31 -9.14
N LYS A 34 7.62 -6.21 -10.17
CA LYS A 34 7.51 -5.17 -11.21
C LYS A 34 6.18 -5.29 -11.98
N ALA A 35 5.80 -6.51 -12.36
CA ALA A 35 4.53 -6.76 -13.06
C ALA A 35 3.34 -6.34 -12.19
N MET A 36 3.28 -6.79 -10.94
CA MET A 36 2.21 -6.43 -10.00
C MET A 36 2.12 -4.91 -9.80
N LEU A 37 3.25 -4.23 -9.62
CA LEU A 37 3.28 -2.76 -9.46
C LEU A 37 2.77 -2.06 -10.71
N LYS A 38 3.12 -2.55 -11.91
CA LYS A 38 2.61 -2.03 -13.18
C LYS A 38 1.09 -2.20 -13.29
N ASP A 39 0.56 -3.35 -12.93
CA ASP A 39 -0.89 -3.62 -13.00
C ASP A 39 -1.67 -2.73 -12.03
N ILE A 40 -1.16 -2.55 -10.81
CA ILE A 40 -1.71 -1.60 -9.84
C ILE A 40 -1.69 -0.17 -10.41
N ALA A 41 -0.57 0.25 -11.01
CA ALA A 41 -0.46 1.58 -11.61
C ALA A 41 -1.46 1.80 -12.75
N ILE A 42 -1.61 0.82 -13.66
CA ILE A 42 -2.59 0.86 -14.76
C ILE A 42 -4.03 0.95 -14.21
N THR A 43 -4.30 0.24 -13.14
CA THR A 43 -5.62 0.26 -12.48
C THR A 43 -5.91 1.61 -11.84
N LEU A 44 -4.92 2.21 -11.17
CA LEU A 44 -5.09 3.44 -10.40
C LEU A 44 -5.02 4.72 -11.24
N LYS A 45 -4.18 4.79 -12.27
CA LYS A 45 -3.96 6.01 -13.09
C LYS A 45 -5.26 6.71 -13.55
N PRO A 46 -6.32 6.02 -14.01
CA PRO A 46 -7.56 6.68 -14.43
C PRO A 46 -8.50 7.07 -13.27
N ILE A 47 -8.14 6.77 -12.01
CA ILE A 47 -9.05 6.88 -10.87
C ILE A 47 -8.56 7.86 -9.81
N VAL A 48 -7.24 7.94 -9.60
CA VAL A 48 -6.61 8.85 -8.64
C VAL A 48 -5.85 9.97 -9.35
N ASP A 49 -5.69 11.11 -8.68
CA ASP A 49 -5.02 12.26 -9.28
C ASP A 49 -3.50 12.08 -9.39
N GLN A 50 -2.90 11.25 -8.53
CA GLN A 50 -1.47 10.95 -8.56
C GLN A 50 -1.18 9.64 -7.82
N ILE A 51 -0.15 8.93 -8.29
CA ILE A 51 0.39 7.74 -7.63
C ILE A 51 1.80 8.06 -7.17
N ILE A 52 2.08 7.84 -5.89
CA ILE A 52 3.37 8.09 -5.25
C ILE A 52 3.97 6.74 -4.89
N ILE A 53 5.11 6.42 -5.46
CA ILE A 53 5.96 5.31 -5.04
C ILE A 53 6.99 5.86 -4.08
N ILE A 54 7.04 5.32 -2.86
CA ILE A 54 8.07 5.69 -1.88
C ILE A 54 8.99 4.51 -1.62
N SER A 55 10.31 4.73 -1.78
CA SER A 55 11.33 3.71 -1.64
C SER A 55 12.70 4.30 -1.32
N LYS A 56 13.62 3.48 -0.80
CA LYS A 56 15.07 3.74 -0.73
C LYS A 56 15.83 3.17 -1.92
N ASP A 57 15.21 2.26 -2.66
CA ASP A 57 15.84 1.51 -3.73
C ASP A 57 15.78 2.33 -5.03
N GLU A 58 16.97 2.68 -5.56
CA GLU A 58 17.09 3.46 -6.79
C GLU A 58 16.44 2.75 -7.99
N GLU A 59 16.49 1.42 -8.06
CA GLU A 59 15.86 0.66 -9.14
C GLU A 59 14.32 0.74 -9.06
N VAL A 60 13.76 0.74 -7.86
CA VAL A 60 12.32 0.95 -7.66
C VAL A 60 11.91 2.35 -8.10
N LEU A 61 12.69 3.36 -7.73
CA LEU A 61 12.41 4.75 -8.07
C LEU A 61 12.53 4.98 -9.59
N ALA A 62 13.56 4.45 -10.23
CA ALA A 62 13.72 4.51 -11.70
C ALA A 62 12.54 3.83 -12.41
N TYR A 63 12.11 2.66 -11.92
CA TYR A 63 10.96 1.97 -12.50
C TYR A 63 9.64 2.75 -12.29
N ALA A 64 9.48 3.45 -11.17
CA ALA A 64 8.35 4.34 -10.97
C ALA A 64 8.33 5.48 -11.99
N GLU A 65 9.48 6.07 -12.29
CA GLU A 65 9.63 7.12 -13.33
C GLU A 65 9.34 6.57 -14.73
N GLU A 66 9.81 5.36 -15.07
CA GLU A 66 9.47 4.69 -16.34
C GLU A 66 7.94 4.49 -16.48
N LEU A 67 7.25 4.24 -15.38
CA LEU A 67 5.80 4.15 -15.34
C LEU A 67 5.11 5.53 -15.25
N GLU A 68 5.83 6.65 -15.37
CA GLU A 68 5.31 8.01 -15.23
C GLU A 68 4.58 8.26 -13.90
N LEU A 69 5.10 7.68 -12.81
CA LEU A 69 4.61 7.86 -11.46
C LEU A 69 5.50 8.82 -10.68
N THR A 70 5.01 9.33 -9.56
CA THR A 70 5.84 10.13 -8.67
C THR A 70 6.76 9.24 -7.85
N ALA A 71 8.05 9.32 -8.09
CA ALA A 71 9.07 8.68 -7.28
C ALA A 71 9.43 9.59 -6.08
N LEU A 72 9.30 9.08 -4.87
CA LEU A 72 9.65 9.78 -3.64
C LEU A 72 10.75 8.98 -2.91
N VAL A 73 11.91 9.58 -2.77
CA VAL A 73 13.04 8.97 -2.03
C VAL A 73 12.69 8.91 -0.54
N GLU A 74 12.74 7.72 0.04
CA GLU A 74 12.56 7.55 1.49
C GLU A 74 13.76 8.11 2.25
N GLU A 75 13.51 9.01 3.21
CA GLU A 75 14.53 9.61 4.05
C GLU A 75 15.18 8.59 4.98
N ASP A 76 16.49 8.75 5.22
CA ASP A 76 17.20 7.98 6.23
C ASP A 76 16.78 8.43 7.62
N HIS A 77 16.03 7.60 8.29
CA HIS A 77 15.66 7.81 9.68
C HIS A 77 16.80 7.32 10.59
N LYS A 78 17.63 8.25 11.09
CA LYS A 78 18.62 7.92 12.13
C LYS A 78 17.90 7.23 13.30
N PRO A 79 18.41 6.11 13.83
CA PRO A 79 17.84 5.51 15.01
C PRO A 79 17.82 6.56 16.14
N SER A 80 16.67 6.80 16.73
CA SER A 80 16.57 7.68 17.89
C SER A 80 17.35 7.05 19.01
N LYS A 81 18.23 7.81 19.69
CA LYS A 81 19.07 7.33 20.81
C LYS A 81 18.27 6.84 22.02
N VAL A 82 16.96 6.88 21.98
CA VAL A 82 16.04 6.45 23.04
C VAL A 82 14.95 5.59 22.42
N SER A 83 15.25 4.32 22.17
CA SER A 83 14.22 3.34 21.86
C SER A 83 13.59 2.85 23.16
N LYS A 84 12.48 3.45 23.56
CA LYS A 84 11.52 2.78 24.43
C LYS A 84 10.67 1.85 23.57
N SER A 85 10.38 0.65 24.04
CA SER A 85 9.55 -0.38 23.38
C SER A 85 8.42 0.20 22.57
N GLY A 86 8.53 0.18 21.22
CA GLY A 86 7.51 0.74 20.32
C GLY A 86 8.07 1.51 19.11
N ASP A 87 9.32 1.28 18.73
CA ASP A 87 9.90 1.94 17.54
C ASP A 87 9.02 1.72 16.31
N GLU A 88 8.62 2.83 15.69
CA GLU A 88 7.86 2.85 14.47
C GLU A 88 8.66 2.16 13.37
N ILE A 89 8.12 1.06 12.79
CA ILE A 89 8.81 0.31 11.74
C ILE A 89 9.10 1.20 10.52
N PRO A 90 10.15 0.92 9.72
CA PRO A 90 10.53 1.74 8.56
C PRO A 90 9.37 2.02 7.61
N LEU A 91 8.55 1.01 7.32
CA LEU A 91 7.36 1.14 6.48
C LEU A 91 6.40 2.25 6.94
N ASN A 92 6.13 2.35 8.26
CA ASN A 92 5.23 3.37 8.80
C ASN A 92 5.85 4.77 8.68
N LYS A 93 7.16 4.89 8.81
CA LYS A 93 7.89 6.15 8.62
C LYS A 93 7.85 6.61 7.16
N ALA A 94 8.07 5.69 6.22
CA ALA A 94 7.98 5.97 4.80
C ALA A 94 6.57 6.47 4.41
N ILE A 95 5.53 5.76 4.82
CA ILE A 95 4.14 6.17 4.56
C ILE A 95 3.85 7.54 5.18
N LYS A 96 4.30 7.79 6.41
CA LYS A 96 4.13 9.08 7.09
C LYS A 96 4.85 10.21 6.35
N GLN A 97 6.05 9.96 5.78
CA GLN A 97 6.76 10.91 4.92
C GLN A 97 5.94 11.25 3.67
N ALA A 98 5.43 10.24 2.95
CA ALA A 98 4.60 10.45 1.76
C ALA A 98 3.29 11.20 2.09
N MET A 99 2.66 10.91 3.24
CA MET A 99 1.51 11.67 3.72
C MET A 99 1.85 13.13 4.05
N LYS A 100 3.01 13.41 4.65
CA LYS A 100 3.48 14.79 4.88
C LYS A 100 3.69 15.54 3.57
N TRP A 101 4.25 14.88 2.57
CA TRP A 101 4.46 15.46 1.25
C TRP A 101 3.14 15.80 0.54
N SER A 102 2.11 14.96 0.71
CA SER A 102 0.81 15.09 0.04
C SER A 102 -0.21 15.99 0.80
N ARG A 103 -0.10 16.14 2.12
CA ARG A 103 -1.15 16.73 2.99
C ARG A 103 -1.69 18.10 2.61
N LYS A 104 -0.87 18.94 1.95
CA LYS A 104 -1.28 20.26 1.47
C LYS A 104 -1.88 20.25 0.06
N LYS A 105 -1.84 19.11 -0.61
CA LYS A 105 -2.19 18.94 -2.03
C LYS A 105 -3.50 18.18 -2.22
N VAL A 106 -3.86 17.34 -1.23
CA VAL A 106 -5.02 16.45 -1.32
C VAL A 106 -5.84 16.41 -0.04
N ARG A 107 -7.10 16.06 -0.19
CA ARG A 107 -7.99 15.83 0.96
C ARG A 107 -7.82 14.45 1.56
N LYS A 108 -7.62 13.43 0.73
CA LYS A 108 -7.47 12.03 1.16
C LYS A 108 -6.34 11.35 0.41
N VAL A 109 -5.80 10.32 1.04
CA VAL A 109 -4.86 9.38 0.41
C VAL A 109 -5.44 7.98 0.49
N ILE A 110 -5.15 7.17 -0.53
CA ILE A 110 -5.30 5.72 -0.47
C ILE A 110 -3.91 5.11 -0.35
N ILE A 111 -3.68 4.32 0.70
CA ILE A 111 -2.43 3.61 0.95
C ILE A 111 -2.65 2.16 0.56
N LEU A 112 -1.80 1.63 -0.32
CA LEU A 112 -1.90 0.29 -0.90
C LEU A 112 -0.54 -0.39 -0.87
N PRO A 113 -0.44 -1.71 -0.63
CA PRO A 113 0.78 -2.46 -0.88
C PRO A 113 1.01 -2.63 -2.39
N SER A 114 2.21 -3.03 -2.78
CA SER A 114 2.62 -3.24 -4.18
C SER A 114 2.34 -4.65 -4.70
N ASP A 115 1.65 -5.49 -3.95
CA ASP A 115 1.54 -6.94 -4.17
C ASP A 115 0.10 -7.48 -4.08
N ILE A 116 -0.87 -6.67 -4.49
CA ILE A 116 -2.30 -7.02 -4.61
C ILE A 116 -2.73 -7.05 -6.09
N PRO A 117 -2.29 -8.04 -6.88
CA PRO A 117 -2.44 -8.06 -8.33
C PRO A 117 -3.89 -8.14 -8.82
N LEU A 118 -4.81 -8.62 -7.98
CA LEU A 118 -6.23 -8.74 -8.33
C LEU A 118 -7.03 -7.45 -8.09
N ILE A 119 -6.36 -6.35 -7.76
CA ILE A 119 -7.03 -5.06 -7.60
C ILE A 119 -7.64 -4.61 -8.94
N GLY A 120 -8.97 -4.48 -8.99
CA GLY A 120 -9.70 -4.08 -10.20
C GLY A 120 -10.18 -2.63 -10.13
N LYS A 121 -10.34 -2.00 -11.31
CA LYS A 121 -10.85 -0.62 -11.44
C LYS A 121 -12.18 -0.42 -10.72
N THR A 122 -13.08 -1.40 -10.80
CA THR A 122 -14.41 -1.34 -10.16
C THR A 122 -14.29 -1.28 -8.65
N ASN A 123 -13.40 -2.10 -8.06
CA ASN A 123 -13.19 -2.14 -6.61
C ASN A 123 -12.61 -0.80 -6.11
N VAL A 124 -11.62 -0.26 -6.81
CA VAL A 124 -11.02 1.04 -6.44
C VAL A 124 -12.02 2.17 -6.58
N LYS A 125 -12.79 2.22 -7.67
CA LYS A 125 -13.84 3.23 -7.85
C LYS A 125 -14.85 3.21 -6.71
N LEU A 126 -15.31 2.02 -6.31
CA LEU A 126 -16.24 1.86 -5.19
C LEU A 126 -15.66 2.42 -3.89
N LEU A 127 -14.40 2.12 -3.58
CA LEU A 127 -13.70 2.68 -2.40
C LEU A 127 -13.62 4.21 -2.46
N ILE A 128 -13.25 4.78 -3.60
CA ILE A 128 -13.16 6.23 -3.79
C ILE A 128 -14.54 6.89 -3.68
N ASP A 129 -15.60 6.27 -4.21
CA ASP A 129 -16.96 6.78 -4.08
C ASP A 129 -17.43 6.77 -2.61
N GLN A 130 -17.16 5.72 -1.86
CA GLN A 130 -17.41 5.65 -0.42
C GLN A 130 -16.61 6.73 0.34
N ALA A 131 -15.38 6.99 -0.09
CA ALA A 131 -14.51 7.99 0.52
C ALA A 131 -14.99 9.44 0.35
N LYS A 132 -15.96 9.72 -0.51
CA LYS A 132 -16.57 11.07 -0.59
C LYS A 132 -17.26 11.47 0.70
N ASN A 133 -17.86 10.50 1.40
CA ASN A 133 -18.68 10.73 2.59
C ASN A 133 -18.06 10.18 3.89
N LEU A 134 -17.01 9.37 3.80
CA LEU A 134 -16.43 8.66 4.93
C LEU A 134 -14.95 9.01 5.07
N ASP A 135 -14.51 9.33 6.28
CA ASP A 135 -13.14 9.76 6.55
C ASP A 135 -12.16 8.63 6.87
N PHE A 136 -12.68 7.40 7.04
CA PHE A 136 -11.85 6.23 7.29
C PHE A 136 -12.45 4.99 6.61
N ILE A 137 -11.73 4.42 5.65
CA ILE A 137 -12.10 3.17 4.98
C ILE A 137 -10.89 2.25 5.01
N ILE A 138 -11.10 0.99 5.39
CA ILE A 138 -10.05 -0.01 5.50
C ILE A 138 -10.46 -1.31 4.81
N VAL A 139 -9.53 -1.90 4.08
CA VAL A 139 -9.65 -3.23 3.48
C VAL A 139 -8.70 -4.17 4.21
N PRO A 140 -9.21 -5.21 4.89
CA PRO A 140 -8.34 -6.20 5.53
C PRO A 140 -7.63 -7.06 4.50
N SER A 141 -6.44 -7.58 4.84
CA SER A 141 -5.84 -8.70 4.11
C SER A 141 -6.30 -10.03 4.70
N LYS A 142 -6.21 -11.11 3.91
CA LYS A 142 -6.50 -12.50 4.34
C LYS A 142 -5.72 -12.89 5.60
N GLY A 143 -4.51 -12.36 5.79
CA GLY A 143 -3.64 -12.61 6.96
C GLY A 143 -3.84 -11.67 8.14
N GLY A 144 -4.94 -10.87 8.20
CA GLY A 144 -5.19 -9.91 9.28
C GLY A 144 -4.37 -8.62 9.18
N GLY A 145 -3.73 -8.38 8.04
CA GLY A 145 -3.07 -7.12 7.67
C GLY A 145 -4.04 -6.10 7.09
N THR A 146 -3.51 -5.07 6.47
CA THR A 146 -4.26 -3.99 5.82
C THR A 146 -3.80 -3.84 4.37
N ASN A 147 -4.67 -4.11 3.41
CA ASN A 147 -4.37 -4.03 1.97
C ASN A 147 -4.86 -2.75 1.30
N ALA A 148 -5.78 -2.01 1.92
CA ALA A 148 -6.05 -0.64 1.54
C ALA A 148 -6.48 0.17 2.76
N LEU A 149 -6.08 1.44 2.81
CA LEU A 149 -6.48 2.38 3.83
C LEU A 149 -6.72 3.75 3.20
N ILE A 150 -7.97 4.25 3.24
CA ILE A 150 -8.29 5.60 2.79
C ILE A 150 -8.54 6.48 4.00
N ILE A 151 -7.75 7.54 4.11
CA ILE A 151 -7.80 8.48 5.23
C ILE A 151 -7.43 9.89 4.78
N LYS A 152 -7.75 10.87 5.63
CA LYS A 152 -7.13 12.19 5.56
C LYS A 152 -5.63 12.05 5.93
N PRO A 153 -4.70 12.66 5.18
CA PRO A 153 -3.28 12.54 5.50
C PRO A 153 -2.99 12.90 6.97
N LEU A 154 -2.29 12.02 7.67
CA LEU A 154 -1.88 12.16 9.08
C LEU A 154 -3.03 12.20 10.10
N SER A 155 -4.23 11.76 9.76
CA SER A 155 -5.37 11.70 10.71
C SER A 155 -5.20 10.64 11.79
N ILE A 156 -4.43 9.59 11.51
CA ILE A 156 -4.05 8.54 12.46
C ILE A 156 -2.56 8.24 12.36
N ASP A 157 -2.02 7.55 13.36
CA ASP A 157 -0.67 6.97 13.28
C ASP A 157 -0.71 5.66 12.50
N MET A 158 0.29 5.46 11.61
CA MET A 158 0.39 4.24 10.82
C MET A 158 0.82 3.07 11.70
N LYS A 159 0.15 1.92 11.52
CA LYS A 159 0.34 0.69 12.29
C LYS A 159 0.52 -0.54 11.40
N PHE A 160 1.07 -0.36 10.19
CA PHE A 160 1.40 -1.48 9.31
C PHE A 160 2.36 -2.44 10.00
N GLY A 161 2.37 -3.71 9.57
CA GLY A 161 3.05 -4.81 10.19
C GLY A 161 2.07 -5.88 10.67
N GLY A 162 2.50 -6.80 11.52
CA GLY A 162 1.65 -7.91 11.99
C GLY A 162 0.35 -7.43 12.63
N PHE A 163 -0.78 -8.03 12.19
CA PHE A 163 -2.14 -7.70 12.66
C PHE A 163 -2.50 -6.21 12.53
N SER A 164 -2.05 -5.58 11.44
CA SER A 164 -2.22 -4.15 11.22
C SER A 164 -3.68 -3.72 11.09
N PHE A 165 -4.57 -4.59 10.60
CA PHE A 165 -6.00 -4.29 10.52
C PHE A 165 -6.57 -3.89 11.87
N LYS A 166 -6.41 -4.76 12.89
CA LYS A 166 -6.88 -4.49 14.25
C LYS A 166 -6.29 -3.20 14.81
N LYS A 167 -4.98 -3.01 14.64
CA LYS A 167 -4.26 -1.82 15.12
C LYS A 167 -4.74 -0.52 14.47
N HIS A 168 -5.07 -0.54 13.18
CA HIS A 168 -5.63 0.63 12.49
C HIS A 168 -7.06 0.94 12.95
N ILE A 169 -7.88 -0.09 13.24
CA ILE A 169 -9.21 0.12 13.83
C ILE A 169 -9.08 0.79 15.20
N GLU A 170 -8.21 0.28 16.08
CA GLU A 170 -7.95 0.87 17.40
C GLU A 170 -7.46 2.34 17.30
N GLU A 171 -6.60 2.66 16.31
CA GLU A 171 -6.16 4.04 16.08
C GLU A 171 -7.31 4.94 15.59
N ALA A 172 -8.19 4.43 14.72
CA ALA A 172 -9.37 5.18 14.28
C ALA A 172 -10.31 5.49 15.46
N GLU A 173 -10.59 4.51 16.31
CA GLU A 173 -11.42 4.67 17.51
C GLU A 173 -10.84 5.71 18.47
N LYS A 174 -9.52 5.66 18.75
CA LYS A 174 -8.82 6.68 19.55
C LYS A 174 -9.01 8.10 19.00
N LYS A 175 -9.10 8.24 17.69
CA LYS A 175 -9.30 9.51 16.99
C LYS A 175 -10.77 9.84 16.74
N LYS A 176 -11.70 9.04 17.25
CA LYS A 176 -13.16 9.18 17.07
C LYS A 176 -13.59 9.16 15.61
N LEU A 177 -12.86 8.43 14.77
CA LEU A 177 -13.23 8.15 13.38
C LEU A 177 -14.09 6.90 13.36
N THR A 178 -15.13 6.89 12.52
CA THR A 178 -15.97 5.70 12.30
C THR A 178 -15.39 4.90 11.16
N PRO A 179 -14.82 3.69 11.42
CA PRO A 179 -14.26 2.86 10.36
C PRO A 179 -15.35 2.26 9.48
N LEU A 180 -15.20 2.38 8.15
CA LEU A 180 -15.88 1.49 7.22
C LEU A 180 -14.91 0.36 6.86
N VAL A 181 -15.26 -0.86 7.23
CA VAL A 181 -14.55 -2.05 6.76
C VAL A 181 -15.14 -2.46 5.42
N HIS A 182 -14.33 -2.38 4.37
CA HIS A 182 -14.70 -2.81 3.04
C HIS A 182 -14.14 -4.22 2.81
N ASP A 183 -15.03 -5.21 2.81
CA ASP A 183 -14.66 -6.59 2.53
C ASP A 183 -14.63 -6.81 1.01
N SER A 184 -13.47 -7.24 0.49
CA SER A 184 -13.25 -7.49 -0.93
C SER A 184 -12.28 -8.64 -1.10
N PHE A 185 -12.75 -9.78 -1.61
CA PHE A 185 -11.91 -10.93 -1.91
C PHE A 185 -10.68 -10.54 -2.76
N TYR A 186 -10.90 -9.79 -3.84
CA TYR A 186 -9.83 -9.41 -4.78
C TYR A 186 -8.79 -8.45 -4.18
N MET A 187 -9.18 -7.62 -3.23
CA MET A 187 -8.25 -6.71 -2.57
C MET A 187 -7.64 -7.30 -1.30
N ALA A 188 -8.24 -8.35 -0.73
CA ALA A 188 -7.72 -9.02 0.46
C ALA A 188 -6.54 -9.95 0.16
N LEU A 189 -6.30 -10.27 -1.12
CA LEU A 189 -5.29 -11.22 -1.55
C LEU A 189 -3.98 -10.50 -1.91
N ASP A 190 -2.99 -10.60 -1.05
CA ASP A 190 -1.61 -10.21 -1.29
C ASP A 190 -0.74 -11.43 -1.56
N VAL A 191 0.19 -11.32 -2.52
CA VAL A 191 1.07 -12.44 -2.93
C VAL A 191 2.23 -12.58 -1.97
N ASN A 192 2.24 -13.60 -1.14
CA ASN A 192 3.35 -13.87 -0.24
C ASN A 192 3.88 -15.31 -0.32
N THR A 193 3.03 -16.26 -0.72
CA THR A 193 3.32 -17.69 -0.78
C THR A 193 2.96 -18.28 -2.15
N THR A 194 3.31 -19.53 -2.38
CA THR A 194 2.90 -20.29 -3.58
C THR A 194 1.42 -20.55 -3.65
N GLU A 195 0.78 -20.72 -2.48
CA GLU A 195 -0.67 -20.86 -2.39
C GLU A 195 -1.37 -19.58 -2.88
N ASP A 196 -0.83 -18.39 -2.52
CA ASP A 196 -1.36 -17.11 -3.01
C ASP A 196 -1.21 -17.00 -4.53
N LEU A 197 -0.08 -17.46 -5.10
CA LEU A 197 0.10 -17.52 -6.56
C LEU A 197 -0.93 -18.44 -7.20
N GLY A 198 -1.20 -19.61 -6.62
CA GLY A 198 -2.22 -20.53 -7.09
C GLY A 198 -3.62 -19.89 -7.09
N GLU A 199 -4.00 -19.16 -6.04
CA GLU A 199 -5.25 -18.43 -5.99
C GLU A 199 -5.35 -17.34 -7.07
N ILE A 200 -4.25 -16.64 -7.34
CA ILE A 200 -4.24 -15.62 -8.41
C ILE A 200 -4.44 -16.26 -9.78
N MET A 201 -3.78 -17.40 -10.05
CA MET A 201 -3.96 -18.10 -11.33
C MET A 201 -5.40 -18.60 -11.53
N LEU A 202 -6.11 -18.93 -10.45
CA LEU A 202 -7.51 -19.37 -10.51
C LEU A 202 -8.50 -18.21 -10.71
N HIS A 203 -8.19 -17.02 -10.19
CA HIS A 203 -9.12 -15.88 -10.14
C HIS A 203 -8.68 -14.68 -11.00
N GLY A 204 -7.41 -14.63 -11.41
CA GLY A 204 -6.86 -13.67 -12.34
C GLY A 204 -7.12 -14.15 -13.77
N ASN A 205 -8.19 -13.71 -14.39
CA ASN A 205 -8.32 -13.83 -15.84
C ASN A 205 -7.36 -12.81 -16.46
N GLY A 206 -6.28 -13.33 -17.03
CA GLY A 206 -5.15 -12.72 -17.65
C GLY A 206 -5.25 -11.33 -18.29
#